data_6335031fb0a4873bebb588a3eb701639
#
_entry.id   6335031fb0a4873bebb588a3eb701639
#
_cell.length_a   1.000
_cell.length_b   1.000
_cell.length_c   1.000
_cell.angle_alpha   90.00
_cell.angle_beta   90.00
_cell.angle_gamma   90.00
#
_symmetry.space_group_name_H-M   'P 1'
#
loop_
_entity.id
_entity.type
_entity.pdbx_description
1 polymer ?
#
loop_
_entity_poly.entity_id
_entity_poly.type
_entity_poly.pdbx_seq_one_letter_code
_entity_poly.pdbx_strand_id
1 'polypeptide(L)'
;QKDFEEFSLRYVEKIISQIKRKDEPVIFFAKGVHYNLSKLASIGADVLGLDWTMDLGKVRKQVGNKVTLQGNMDPTVLYANKNYICKETKRILESFGKGNGHVFNLGHGVLPDIDPENVKALVQYVKEESVSFHYRGTETLS
;
A
#
# COMPACT_ATOMS: atom_id res chain seq x y z
N GLN A 1 12.60 -15.88 8.87
CA GLN A 1 11.51 -15.39 9.73
C GLN A 1 11.98 -15.06 11.14
N LYS A 2 12.60 -16.00 11.86
CA LYS A 2 13.10 -15.79 13.23
C LYS A 2 14.01 -14.56 13.34
N ASP A 3 14.99 -14.44 12.46
CA ASP A 3 15.96 -13.34 12.48
C ASP A 3 15.27 -11.99 12.29
N PHE A 4 14.28 -11.90 11.40
CA PHE A 4 13.49 -10.68 11.23
C PHE A 4 12.70 -10.34 12.50
N GLU A 5 12.07 -11.31 13.14
CA GLU A 5 11.31 -11.09 14.37
C GLU A 5 12.24 -10.68 15.52
N GLU A 6 13.40 -11.30 15.63
CA GLU A 6 14.36 -11.04 16.70
C GLU A 6 15.16 -9.76 16.52
N PHE A 7 15.68 -9.53 15.31
CA PHE A 7 16.62 -8.43 15.04
C PHE A 7 16.00 -7.19 14.39
N SER A 8 14.72 -7.25 14.00
CA SER A 8 14.02 -6.12 13.38
C SER A 8 12.68 -5.83 14.04
N LEU A 9 11.73 -6.74 13.97
CA LEU A 9 10.33 -6.47 14.30
C LEU A 9 10.13 -6.02 15.74
N ARG A 10 10.79 -6.65 16.72
CA ARG A 10 10.70 -6.25 18.14
C ARG A 10 11.14 -4.80 18.37
N TYR A 11 12.11 -4.31 17.59
CA TYR A 11 12.55 -2.92 17.69
C TYR A 11 11.56 -1.96 17.03
N VAL A 12 10.96 -2.36 15.93
CA VAL A 12 9.87 -1.61 15.27
C VAL A 12 8.69 -1.45 16.23
N GLU A 13 8.24 -2.52 16.87
CA GLU A 13 7.18 -2.49 17.89
C GLU A 13 7.54 -1.53 19.04
N LYS A 14 8.78 -1.60 19.54
CA LYS A 14 9.26 -0.70 20.59
C LYS A 14 9.29 0.76 20.14
N ILE A 15 9.75 1.05 18.92
CA ILE A 15 9.77 2.40 18.35
C ILE A 15 8.33 2.92 18.23
N ILE A 16 7.43 2.16 17.61
CA ILE A 16 6.04 2.57 17.42
C ILE A 16 5.35 2.86 18.76
N SER A 17 5.58 2.03 19.78
CA SER A 17 5.00 2.23 21.11
C SER A 17 5.51 3.48 21.85
N GLN A 18 6.67 4.02 21.46
CA GLN A 18 7.30 5.18 22.07
C GLN A 18 7.16 6.47 21.28
N ILE A 19 6.71 6.41 20.03
CA ILE A 19 6.49 7.61 19.21
C ILE A 19 5.39 8.47 19.85
N LYS A 20 5.75 9.71 20.20
CA LYS A 20 4.78 10.72 20.61
C LYS A 20 4.18 11.35 19.36
N ARG A 21 2.94 11.01 19.06
CA ARG A 21 2.17 11.53 17.92
C ARG A 21 0.81 12.02 18.39
N LYS A 22 0.21 12.94 17.64
CA LYS A 22 -1.20 13.34 17.80
C LYS A 22 -2.04 12.56 16.79
N ASP A 23 -2.07 13.05 15.54
CA ASP A 23 -2.91 12.49 14.47
C ASP A 23 -2.07 11.95 13.30
N GLU A 24 -0.73 12.02 13.36
CA GLU A 24 0.14 11.55 12.29
C GLU A 24 0.09 10.03 12.17
N PRO A 25 -0.23 9.48 10.98
CA PRO A 25 -0.26 8.04 10.77
C PRO A 25 1.15 7.46 10.73
N VAL A 26 1.32 6.29 11.32
CA VAL A 26 2.54 5.48 11.19
C VAL A 26 2.39 4.50 10.06
N ILE A 27 3.28 4.59 9.07
CA ILE A 27 3.37 3.66 7.96
C ILE A 27 4.56 2.74 8.20
N PHE A 28 4.31 1.44 8.24
CA PHE A 28 5.36 0.43 8.30
C PHE A 28 5.53 -0.25 6.96
N PHE A 29 6.75 -0.28 6.44
CA PHE A 29 7.13 -1.00 5.23
C PHE A 29 8.35 -1.87 5.48
N ALA A 30 8.28 -3.13 5.07
CA ALA A 30 9.43 -4.02 5.02
C ALA A 30 9.32 -4.94 3.79
N LYS A 31 10.35 -4.92 2.94
CA LYS A 31 10.40 -5.73 1.72
C LYS A 31 10.57 -7.21 2.05
N GLY A 32 9.80 -8.06 1.39
CA GLY A 32 9.95 -9.52 1.48
C GLY A 32 9.39 -10.17 2.75
N VAL A 33 8.65 -9.45 3.59
CA VAL A 33 8.13 -9.97 4.88
C VAL A 33 6.66 -10.39 4.83
N HIS A 34 6.30 -11.17 3.84
CA HIS A 34 4.91 -11.62 3.60
C HIS A 34 4.47 -12.86 4.40
N TYR A 35 5.34 -13.42 5.21
CA TYR A 35 5.08 -14.67 5.94
C TYR A 35 4.33 -14.50 7.27
N ASN A 36 4.15 -13.27 7.75
CA ASN A 36 3.47 -13.02 9.03
C ASN A 36 2.63 -11.74 9.03
N LEU A 37 1.79 -11.60 8.00
CA LEU A 37 0.97 -10.40 7.77
C LEU A 37 0.03 -10.09 8.96
N SER A 38 -0.52 -11.12 9.60
CA SER A 38 -1.41 -10.92 10.76
C SER A 38 -0.67 -10.30 11.94
N LYS A 39 0.59 -10.67 12.17
CA LYS A 39 1.44 -10.05 13.20
C LYS A 39 1.81 -8.63 12.80
N LEU A 40 2.21 -8.41 11.54
CA LEU A 40 2.53 -7.08 11.03
C LEU A 40 1.34 -6.11 11.12
N ALA A 41 0.13 -6.58 10.89
CA ALA A 41 -1.09 -5.79 11.05
C ALA A 41 -1.45 -5.46 12.52
N SER A 42 -0.67 -5.97 13.48
CA SER A 42 -0.93 -5.81 14.92
C SER A 42 0.21 -5.09 15.66
N ILE A 43 1.23 -4.59 14.96
CA ILE A 43 2.39 -3.91 15.57
C ILE A 43 2.11 -2.47 16.04
N GLY A 44 0.89 -1.97 15.83
CA GLY A 44 0.51 -0.60 16.19
C GLY A 44 0.73 0.43 15.08
N ALA A 45 1.12 0.02 13.87
CA ALA A 45 1.10 0.88 12.70
C ALA A 45 -0.32 1.06 12.16
N ASP A 46 -0.62 2.24 11.61
CA ASP A 46 -1.91 2.53 10.98
C ASP A 46 -1.98 2.03 9.53
N VAL A 47 -0.83 1.96 8.89
CA VAL A 47 -0.69 1.57 7.48
C VAL A 47 0.41 0.53 7.33
N LEU A 48 0.12 -0.54 6.62
CA LEU A 48 1.09 -1.55 6.20
C LEU A 48 1.43 -1.37 4.72
N GLY A 49 2.66 -0.95 4.45
CA GLY A 49 3.20 -0.85 3.10
C GLY A 49 3.60 -2.24 2.57
N LEU A 50 3.21 -2.52 1.34
CA LEU A 50 3.43 -3.80 0.67
C LEU A 50 4.33 -3.65 -0.55
N ASP A 51 5.24 -4.58 -0.72
CA ASP A 51 6.00 -4.67 -1.96
C ASP A 51 5.19 -5.34 -3.09
N TRP A 52 5.69 -5.22 -4.31
CA TRP A 52 4.98 -5.69 -5.52
C TRP A 52 4.88 -7.21 -5.67
N THR A 53 5.57 -7.99 -4.83
CA THR A 53 5.54 -9.46 -4.89
C THR A 53 4.29 -10.02 -4.23
N MET A 54 3.51 -9.19 -3.55
CA MET A 54 2.28 -9.59 -2.86
C MET A 54 1.04 -9.32 -3.71
N ASP A 55 0.05 -10.20 -3.58
CA ASP A 55 -1.31 -9.94 -4.07
C ASP A 55 -2.08 -9.14 -3.03
N LEU A 56 -2.44 -7.91 -3.39
CA LEU A 56 -3.07 -6.95 -2.48
C LEU A 56 -4.43 -7.45 -1.94
N GLY A 57 -5.22 -8.11 -2.79
CA GLY A 57 -6.51 -8.66 -2.40
C GLY A 57 -6.38 -9.85 -1.44
N LYS A 58 -5.36 -10.68 -1.61
CA LYS A 58 -5.07 -11.77 -0.66
C LYS A 58 -4.64 -11.23 0.69
N VAL A 59 -3.76 -10.21 0.70
CA VAL A 59 -3.35 -9.55 1.94
C VAL A 59 -4.55 -8.94 2.64
N ARG A 60 -5.41 -8.20 1.92
CA ARG A 60 -6.63 -7.62 2.48
C ARG A 60 -7.54 -8.67 3.14
N LYS A 61 -7.74 -9.81 2.48
CA LYS A 61 -8.53 -10.92 3.06
C LYS A 61 -7.92 -11.46 4.35
N GLN A 62 -6.60 -11.51 4.44
CA GLN A 62 -5.88 -12.05 5.60
C GLN A 62 -5.87 -11.07 6.79
N VAL A 63 -5.65 -9.77 6.54
CA VAL A 63 -5.54 -8.77 7.63
C VAL A 63 -6.90 -8.12 7.96
N GLY A 64 -7.87 -8.21 7.07
CA GLY A 64 -9.17 -7.56 7.23
C GLY A 64 -9.05 -6.03 7.25
N ASN A 65 -9.85 -5.39 8.09
CA ASN A 65 -9.86 -3.93 8.28
C ASN A 65 -8.99 -3.47 9.46
N LYS A 66 -8.04 -4.29 9.91
CA LYS A 66 -7.19 -3.96 11.08
C LYS A 66 -6.20 -2.86 10.78
N VAL A 67 -5.79 -2.72 9.53
CA VAL A 67 -4.76 -1.78 9.07
C VAL A 67 -5.06 -1.36 7.63
N THR A 68 -4.75 -0.12 7.31
CA THR A 68 -4.76 0.36 5.93
C THR A 68 -3.61 -0.28 5.14
N LEU A 69 -3.84 -0.65 3.89
CA LEU A 69 -2.81 -1.20 3.01
C LEU A 69 -2.31 -0.13 2.05
N GLN A 70 -0.98 0.00 1.94
CA GLN A 70 -0.34 0.89 0.97
C GLN A 70 0.46 0.09 -0.05
N GLY A 71 0.23 0.34 -1.30
CA GLY A 71 0.98 -0.28 -2.41
C GLY A 71 0.08 -0.58 -3.60
N ASN A 72 0.53 -1.46 -4.49
CA ASN A 72 1.84 -2.11 -4.52
C ASN A 72 2.31 -2.39 -5.96
N MET A 73 2.19 -1.38 -6.85
CA MET A 73 2.63 -1.54 -8.24
C MET A 73 4.13 -1.77 -8.31
N ASP A 74 4.57 -2.71 -9.16
CA ASP A 74 5.98 -2.86 -9.50
C ASP A 74 6.50 -1.58 -10.16
N PRO A 75 7.55 -0.94 -9.63
CA PRO A 75 8.12 0.27 -10.22
C PRO A 75 8.53 0.11 -11.69
N THR A 76 8.91 -1.10 -12.11
CA THR A 76 9.31 -1.39 -13.49
C THR A 76 8.17 -1.24 -14.50
N VAL A 77 6.92 -1.28 -14.05
CA VAL A 77 5.74 -0.98 -14.88
C VAL A 77 5.83 0.43 -15.50
N LEU A 78 6.50 1.35 -14.82
CA LEU A 78 6.67 2.72 -15.31
C LEU A 78 7.63 2.88 -16.51
N TYR A 79 8.33 1.81 -16.92
CA TYR A 79 9.05 1.77 -18.20
C TYR A 79 8.15 1.41 -19.39
N ALA A 80 6.94 0.93 -19.13
CA ALA A 80 6.01 0.54 -20.17
C ALA A 80 5.29 1.76 -20.78
N ASN A 81 4.55 1.51 -21.86
CA ASN A 81 3.67 2.54 -22.43
C ASN A 81 2.49 2.87 -21.49
N LYS A 82 1.88 4.02 -21.69
CA LYS A 82 0.78 4.53 -20.86
C LYS A 82 -0.42 3.60 -20.77
N ASN A 83 -0.74 2.87 -21.85
CA ASN A 83 -1.85 1.91 -21.85
C ASN A 83 -1.59 0.74 -20.89
N TYR A 84 -0.35 0.26 -20.82
CA TYR A 84 0.00 -0.80 -19.89
C TYR A 84 0.00 -0.30 -18.44
N ILE A 85 0.49 0.91 -18.19
CA ILE A 85 0.43 1.55 -16.86
C ILE A 85 -1.03 1.67 -16.39
N CYS A 86 -1.93 2.12 -17.27
CA CYS A 86 -3.36 2.20 -16.98
C CYS A 86 -3.97 0.83 -16.64
N LYS A 87 -3.68 -0.17 -17.45
CA LYS A 87 -4.15 -1.56 -17.24
C LYS A 87 -3.69 -2.12 -15.89
N GLU A 88 -2.43 -1.90 -15.54
CA GLU A 88 -1.87 -2.39 -14.29
C GLU A 88 -2.41 -1.62 -13.07
N THR A 89 -2.62 -0.31 -13.20
CA THR A 89 -3.32 0.49 -12.19
C THR A 89 -4.69 -0.08 -11.87
N LYS A 90 -5.48 -0.34 -12.91
CA LYS A 90 -6.81 -0.92 -12.77
C LYS A 90 -6.77 -2.29 -12.12
N ARG A 91 -5.85 -3.17 -12.54
CA ARG A 91 -5.67 -4.51 -11.95
C ARG A 91 -5.41 -4.45 -10.45
N ILE A 92 -4.58 -3.49 -10.00
CA ILE A 92 -4.28 -3.33 -8.56
C ILE A 92 -5.50 -2.83 -7.80
N LEU A 93 -6.23 -1.84 -8.33
CA LEU A 93 -7.47 -1.36 -7.73
C LEU A 93 -8.53 -2.47 -7.64
N GLU A 94 -8.68 -3.27 -8.69
CA GLU A 94 -9.57 -4.43 -8.72
C GLU A 94 -9.16 -5.50 -7.71
N SER A 95 -7.85 -5.75 -7.57
CA SER A 95 -7.33 -6.71 -6.59
C SER A 95 -7.64 -6.29 -5.16
N PHE A 96 -7.48 -5.02 -4.81
CA PHE A 96 -7.91 -4.50 -3.52
C PHE A 96 -9.44 -4.57 -3.37
N GLY A 97 -10.17 -4.19 -4.41
CA GLY A 97 -11.63 -4.19 -4.46
C GLY A 97 -12.23 -2.92 -3.84
N LYS A 98 -13.56 -2.95 -3.62
CA LYS A 98 -14.31 -1.80 -3.13
C LYS A 98 -14.12 -1.54 -1.64
N GLY A 99 -14.21 -0.26 -1.25
CA GLY A 99 -14.19 0.21 0.14
C GLY A 99 -12.95 1.01 0.51
N ASN A 100 -12.84 1.34 1.80
CA ASN A 100 -11.77 2.16 2.35
C ASN A 100 -10.54 1.34 2.74
N GLY A 101 -9.43 2.03 3.06
CA GLY A 101 -8.21 1.43 3.60
C GLY A 101 -7.17 1.06 2.54
N HIS A 102 -7.18 1.72 1.37
CA HIS A 102 -6.14 1.61 0.36
C HIS A 102 -5.46 2.95 0.09
N VAL A 103 -4.15 2.97 0.19
CA VAL A 103 -3.29 4.04 -0.31
C VAL A 103 -2.53 3.50 -1.52
N PHE A 104 -2.92 3.93 -2.73
CA PHE A 104 -2.21 3.48 -3.93
C PHE A 104 -0.78 4.01 -3.92
N ASN A 105 0.18 3.12 -4.10
CA ASN A 105 1.61 3.44 -4.16
C ASN A 105 2.33 2.41 -5.03
N LEU A 106 3.58 2.71 -5.39
CA LEU A 106 4.51 1.69 -5.87
C LEU A 106 4.91 0.77 -4.72
N GLY A 107 5.27 -0.47 -5.04
CA GLY A 107 5.79 -1.43 -4.08
C GLY A 107 7.25 -1.19 -3.68
N HIS A 108 7.89 -0.15 -4.20
CA HIS A 108 9.22 0.35 -3.85
C HIS A 108 9.42 1.77 -4.40
N GLY A 109 10.59 2.37 -4.17
CA GLY A 109 10.92 3.69 -4.72
C GLY A 109 10.92 3.73 -6.25
N VAL A 110 10.68 4.92 -6.81
CA VAL A 110 10.80 5.20 -8.25
C VAL A 110 12.28 5.07 -8.65
N LEU A 111 12.54 4.40 -9.78
CA LEU A 111 13.89 4.30 -10.33
C LEU A 111 14.29 5.63 -11.01
N PRO A 112 15.57 6.04 -10.92
CA PRO A 112 15.99 7.40 -11.28
C PRO A 112 15.88 7.73 -12.78
N ASP A 113 15.82 6.73 -13.64
CA ASP A 113 15.73 6.84 -15.10
C ASP A 113 14.31 6.68 -15.65
N ILE A 114 13.30 6.57 -14.78
CA ILE A 114 11.89 6.54 -15.19
C ILE A 114 11.46 7.93 -15.68
N ASP A 115 10.79 7.95 -16.85
CA ASP A 115 10.22 9.16 -17.42
C ASP A 115 9.17 9.76 -16.46
N PRO A 116 9.33 11.02 -16.01
CA PRO A 116 8.35 11.71 -15.17
C PRO A 116 6.94 11.77 -15.76
N GLU A 117 6.79 11.78 -17.10
CA GLU A 117 5.49 11.75 -17.74
C GLU A 117 4.74 10.43 -17.54
N ASN A 118 5.45 9.32 -17.34
CA ASN A 118 4.84 8.05 -16.97
C ASN A 118 4.36 8.03 -15.52
N VAL A 119 5.10 8.68 -14.61
CA VAL A 119 4.66 8.87 -13.21
C VAL A 119 3.42 9.75 -13.16
N LYS A 120 3.41 10.85 -13.94
CA LYS A 120 2.25 11.76 -14.05
C LYS A 120 1.02 11.03 -14.60
N ALA A 121 1.20 10.19 -15.64
CA ALA A 121 0.14 9.35 -16.19
C ALA A 121 -0.41 8.40 -15.14
N LEU A 122 0.46 7.71 -14.37
CA LEU A 122 0.04 6.85 -13.26
C LEU A 122 -0.85 7.60 -12.27
N VAL A 123 -0.41 8.77 -11.80
CA VAL A 123 -1.18 9.58 -10.83
C VAL A 123 -2.56 9.94 -11.39
N GLN A 124 -2.63 10.30 -12.67
CA GLN A 124 -3.88 10.64 -13.34
C GLN A 124 -4.81 9.41 -13.40
N TYR A 125 -4.31 8.27 -13.84
CA TYR A 125 -5.09 7.02 -13.92
C TYR A 125 -5.60 6.57 -12.55
N VAL A 126 -4.77 6.66 -11.50
CA VAL A 126 -5.22 6.35 -10.14
C VAL A 126 -6.38 7.25 -9.73
N LYS A 127 -6.31 8.56 -10.01
CA LYS A 127 -7.40 9.50 -9.67
C LYS A 127 -8.70 9.22 -10.42
N GLU A 128 -8.61 8.84 -11.69
CA GLU A 128 -9.77 8.55 -12.55
C GLU A 128 -10.40 7.21 -12.22
N GLU A 129 -9.61 6.14 -12.17
CA GLU A 129 -10.09 4.78 -11.99
C GLU A 129 -10.53 4.49 -10.54
N SER A 130 -9.87 5.11 -9.54
CA SER A 130 -10.15 4.81 -8.13
C SER A 130 -11.56 5.24 -7.68
N VAL A 131 -12.19 6.19 -8.36
CA VAL A 131 -13.53 6.70 -8.00
C VAL A 131 -14.58 5.59 -7.96
N SER A 132 -14.47 4.59 -8.84
CA SER A 132 -15.39 3.44 -8.88
C SER A 132 -15.16 2.42 -7.78
N PHE A 133 -14.00 2.44 -7.11
CA PHE A 133 -13.61 1.49 -6.08
C PHE A 133 -13.73 2.06 -4.66
N HIS A 134 -13.48 3.37 -4.51
CA HIS A 134 -13.43 4.02 -3.21
C HIS A 134 -14.59 5.00 -3.05
N TYR A 135 -15.44 4.75 -2.08
CA TYR A 135 -16.49 5.69 -1.71
C TYR A 135 -15.86 7.01 -1.25
N ARG A 136 -16.05 8.09 -2.00
CA ARG A 136 -16.05 9.41 -1.40
C ARG A 136 -17.33 9.47 -0.57
N GLY A 137 -17.21 9.41 0.75
CA GLY A 137 -18.35 9.62 1.62
C GLY A 137 -18.95 10.99 1.31
N THR A 138 -20.01 11.00 0.52
CA THR A 138 -21.00 12.05 0.57
C THR A 138 -21.83 11.73 1.81
N GLU A 139 -21.37 12.21 2.97
CA GLU A 139 -22.28 12.48 4.05
C GLU A 139 -23.25 13.52 3.54
N THR A 140 -24.40 13.09 3.10
CA THR A 140 -25.59 13.92 3.08
C THR A 140 -25.88 14.27 4.53
N LEU A 141 -25.43 15.46 4.96
CA LEU A 141 -25.96 16.13 6.12
C LEU A 141 -27.44 16.39 5.84
N SER A 142 -28.28 15.54 6.37
CA SER A 142 -29.70 15.74 6.56
C SER A 142 -30.00 16.23 7.96
#